data_f13dc218be1d077fb6695ff9ced4fc16
#
_entry.id   f13dc218be1d077fb6695ff9ced4fc16
#
_cell.length_a   1.000
_cell.length_b   1.000
_cell.length_c   1.000
_cell.angle_alpha   90.00
_cell.angle_beta   90.00
_cell.angle_gamma   90.00
#
_symmetry.space_group_name_H-M   'P 1'
#
loop_
_entity.id
_entity.type
_entity.pdbx_description
1 polymer ?
#
loop_
_entity_poly.entity_id
_entity_poly.type
_entity_poly.pdbx_seq_one_letter_code
_entity_poly.pdbx_strand_id
1 'polypeptide(L)'
;VCSSDLDLTASLAGRPTYNNRTGSWTFYVQNGFKDWSVLYSEIMVYLHGQTFKAILEDDPAYFYEGRFSVNQWKSDKDYSQIVINYNVGPYKKEINNTGSDWLWDPFNFETGIIRNYKNLSVLTSLTVVVEGDMMDSVPVIIASASGMQVTYEGKTYSLSKGANTIPQIVLHSGENTLIFAGQGTITIENIGGRL
;
A
#
# COMPACT_ATOMS: atom_id res chain seq x y z
N VAL A 1 -3.59 -20.62 -6.62
CA VAL A 1 -4.51 -19.48 -6.44
C VAL A 1 -5.89 -20.06 -6.16
N CYS A 2 -6.43 -19.83 -4.96
CA CYS A 2 -7.79 -20.28 -4.63
C CYS A 2 -8.80 -19.53 -5.51
N SER A 3 -9.74 -20.25 -6.12
CA SER A 3 -10.78 -19.66 -6.97
C SER A 3 -11.70 -18.67 -6.24
N SER A 4 -11.64 -18.63 -4.92
CA SER A 4 -12.40 -17.70 -4.06
C SER A 4 -11.83 -16.27 -4.04
N ASP A 5 -10.59 -16.08 -4.48
CA ASP A 5 -9.93 -14.77 -4.44
C ASP A 5 -10.15 -13.96 -5.72
N LEU A 6 -10.70 -14.58 -6.76
CA LEU A 6 -10.94 -13.96 -8.06
C LEU A 6 -12.39 -13.48 -8.19
N ASP A 7 -12.58 -12.19 -8.43
CA ASP A 7 -13.88 -11.65 -8.83
C ASP A 7 -14.08 -11.84 -10.35
N LEU A 8 -14.85 -12.86 -10.73
CA LEU A 8 -15.11 -13.21 -12.12
C LEU A 8 -15.92 -12.14 -12.87
N THR A 9 -16.71 -11.32 -12.18
CA THR A 9 -17.51 -10.27 -12.83
C THR A 9 -16.65 -9.12 -13.35
N ALA A 10 -15.55 -8.83 -12.67
CA ALA A 10 -14.62 -7.78 -13.10
C ALA A 10 -13.58 -8.29 -14.11
N SER A 11 -13.37 -9.60 -14.23
CA SER A 11 -12.54 -10.18 -15.30
C SER A 11 -13.13 -9.97 -16.70
N LEU A 12 -14.43 -9.68 -16.81
CA LEU A 12 -15.08 -9.27 -18.05
C LEU A 12 -14.62 -7.89 -18.53
N ALA A 13 -14.00 -7.09 -17.69
CA ALA A 13 -13.41 -5.79 -18.03
C ALA A 13 -11.96 -5.88 -18.56
N GLY A 14 -11.43 -7.08 -18.78
CA GLY A 14 -10.11 -7.32 -19.38
C GLY A 14 -8.95 -7.43 -18.41
N ARG A 15 -9.17 -7.27 -17.07
CA ARG A 15 -8.15 -7.45 -16.02
C ARG A 15 -8.73 -8.19 -14.83
N PRO A 16 -7.97 -9.10 -14.20
CA PRO A 16 -8.41 -9.75 -12.99
C PRO A 16 -8.48 -8.73 -11.84
N THR A 17 -9.58 -8.71 -11.13
CA THR A 17 -9.72 -8.03 -9.84
C THR A 17 -9.81 -9.08 -8.74
N TYR A 18 -9.35 -8.73 -7.56
CA TYR A 18 -9.28 -9.63 -6.43
C TYR A 18 -10.14 -9.10 -5.28
N ASN A 19 -10.82 -10.01 -4.61
CA ASN A 19 -11.59 -9.70 -3.42
C ASN A 19 -10.67 -9.43 -2.22
N ASN A 20 -11.19 -8.71 -1.24
CA ASN A 20 -10.52 -8.53 0.04
C ASN A 20 -10.19 -9.88 0.67
N ARG A 21 -9.07 -9.94 1.37
CA ARG A 21 -8.64 -11.09 2.17
C ARG A 21 -9.26 -11.00 3.55
N THR A 22 -9.89 -12.10 3.97
CA THR A 22 -10.47 -12.21 5.31
C THR A 22 -9.85 -13.37 6.04
N GLY A 23 -9.71 -13.24 7.34
CA GLY A 23 -9.17 -14.31 8.19
C GLY A 23 -9.14 -13.87 9.64
N SER A 24 -8.40 -14.62 10.45
CA SER A 24 -8.24 -14.33 11.86
C SER A 24 -6.85 -14.70 12.36
N TRP A 25 -6.38 -13.93 13.34
CA TRP A 25 -5.21 -14.26 14.15
C TRP A 25 -5.63 -14.56 15.56
N THR A 26 -5.02 -15.58 16.16
CA THR A 26 -5.25 -15.97 17.55
C THR A 26 -3.99 -15.63 18.35
N PHE A 27 -4.16 -14.83 19.39
CA PHE A 27 -3.10 -14.47 20.30
C PHE A 27 -3.36 -15.09 21.67
N TYR A 28 -2.29 -15.54 22.31
CA TYR A 28 -2.31 -16.13 23.64
C TYR A 28 -1.54 -15.23 24.59
N VAL A 29 -2.14 -14.98 25.74
CA VAL A 29 -1.51 -14.25 26.84
C VAL A 29 -1.20 -15.24 27.96
N GLN A 30 0.08 -15.41 28.28
CA GLN A 30 0.52 -16.26 29.37
C GLN A 30 0.18 -15.66 30.74
N ASN A 31 0.08 -16.51 31.75
CA ASN A 31 -0.23 -16.16 33.13
C ASN A 31 0.64 -15.03 33.69
N GLY A 32 0.01 -14.06 34.32
CA GLY A 32 0.64 -12.88 34.93
C GLY A 32 -0.12 -11.57 34.69
N PHE A 33 -0.99 -11.53 33.72
CA PHE A 33 -1.95 -10.42 33.58
C PHE A 33 -3.10 -10.60 34.56
N LYS A 34 -2.99 -9.94 35.70
CA LYS A 34 -4.01 -10.02 36.77
C LYS A 34 -5.37 -9.46 36.34
N ASP A 35 -5.42 -8.62 35.29
CA ASP A 35 -6.62 -7.93 34.86
C ASP A 35 -6.88 -8.14 33.35
N TRP A 36 -7.13 -9.38 32.95
CA TRP A 36 -7.47 -9.72 31.58
C TRP A 36 -8.65 -8.90 31.01
N SER A 37 -9.66 -8.61 31.83
CA SER A 37 -10.82 -7.82 31.44
C SER A 37 -10.43 -6.37 31.08
N VAL A 38 -9.45 -5.81 31.76
CA VAL A 38 -8.93 -4.45 31.46
C VAL A 38 -8.17 -4.48 30.14
N LEU A 39 -7.22 -5.40 29.99
CA LEU A 39 -6.45 -5.57 28.75
C LEU A 39 -7.36 -5.81 27.55
N TYR A 40 -8.36 -6.66 27.70
CA TYR A 40 -9.33 -6.92 26.67
C TYR A 40 -10.11 -5.66 26.28
N SER A 41 -10.54 -4.89 27.25
CA SER A 41 -11.25 -3.64 27.03
C SER A 41 -10.39 -2.59 26.30
N GLU A 42 -9.11 -2.49 26.65
CA GLU A 42 -8.14 -1.63 25.96
C GLU A 42 -7.96 -2.06 24.51
N ILE A 43 -7.79 -3.36 24.25
CA ILE A 43 -7.68 -3.90 22.88
C ILE A 43 -8.96 -3.62 22.09
N MET A 44 -10.14 -3.81 22.70
CA MET A 44 -11.42 -3.50 22.07
C MET A 44 -11.52 -2.02 21.66
N VAL A 45 -11.19 -1.10 22.56
CA VAL A 45 -11.25 0.35 22.29
C VAL A 45 -10.26 0.75 21.18
N TYR A 46 -9.06 0.17 21.21
CA TYR A 46 -8.02 0.54 20.27
C TYR A 46 -8.25 -0.06 18.87
N LEU A 47 -8.67 -1.32 18.78
CA LEU A 47 -8.58 -2.10 17.55
C LEU A 47 -9.93 -2.40 16.91
N HIS A 48 -11.01 -2.59 17.72
CA HIS A 48 -12.27 -3.11 17.20
C HIS A 48 -12.94 -2.14 16.22
N GLY A 49 -13.16 -2.63 14.98
CA GLY A 49 -13.81 -1.86 13.92
C GLY A 49 -12.94 -0.77 13.28
N GLN A 50 -11.69 -0.62 13.70
CA GLN A 50 -10.77 0.38 13.17
C GLN A 50 -10.02 -0.12 11.93
N THR A 51 -9.46 0.81 11.16
CA THR A 51 -8.59 0.53 10.03
C THR A 51 -7.14 0.70 10.45
N PHE A 52 -6.33 -0.33 10.22
CA PHE A 52 -4.91 -0.33 10.54
C PHE A 52 -4.07 -0.86 9.39
N LYS A 53 -2.77 -0.65 9.52
CA LYS A 53 -1.73 -1.30 8.74
C LYS A 53 -1.12 -2.42 9.59
N ALA A 54 -1.21 -3.64 9.12
CA ALA A 54 -0.59 -4.79 9.78
C ALA A 54 0.67 -5.17 9.02
N ILE A 55 1.78 -5.22 9.74
CA ILE A 55 3.09 -5.67 9.25
C ILE A 55 3.34 -7.03 9.90
N LEU A 56 3.68 -8.03 9.09
CA LEU A 56 4.03 -9.35 9.58
C LEU A 56 5.54 -9.43 9.81
N GLU A 57 5.97 -10.11 10.88
CA GLU A 57 7.40 -10.23 11.21
C GLU A 57 8.19 -11.01 10.16
N ASP A 58 7.55 -11.94 9.46
CA ASP A 58 8.12 -12.73 8.38
C ASP A 58 8.11 -12.03 7.01
N ASP A 59 7.41 -10.88 6.90
CA ASP A 59 7.37 -10.07 5.68
C ASP A 59 7.41 -8.56 5.98
N PRO A 60 8.50 -8.07 6.60
CA PRO A 60 8.59 -6.71 7.14
C PRO A 60 8.64 -5.60 6.07
N ALA A 61 8.83 -5.95 4.80
CA ALA A 61 8.85 -4.99 3.69
C ALA A 61 7.45 -4.53 3.25
N TYR A 62 6.41 -5.22 3.72
CA TYR A 62 5.02 -4.98 3.30
C TYR A 62 4.08 -4.81 4.48
N PHE A 63 2.94 -4.16 4.20
CA PHE A 63 1.84 -4.09 5.13
C PHE A 63 0.52 -4.45 4.45
N TYR A 64 -0.39 -5.01 5.22
CA TYR A 64 -1.78 -5.19 4.86
C TYR A 64 -2.61 -4.07 5.48
N GLU A 65 -3.48 -3.45 4.70
CA GLU A 65 -4.33 -2.35 5.17
C GLU A 65 -5.79 -2.76 5.09
N GLY A 66 -6.50 -2.58 6.20
CA GLY A 66 -7.91 -2.91 6.25
C GLY A 66 -8.49 -2.81 7.65
N ARG A 67 -9.68 -3.36 7.80
CA ARG A 67 -10.43 -3.30 9.05
C ARG A 67 -10.16 -4.52 9.91
N PHE A 68 -9.93 -4.25 11.19
CA PHE A 68 -9.71 -5.28 12.20
C PHE A 68 -10.83 -5.26 13.24
N SER A 69 -11.18 -6.43 13.75
CA SER A 69 -12.21 -6.55 14.78
C SER A 69 -11.88 -7.69 15.73
N VAL A 70 -12.13 -7.48 17.00
CA VAL A 70 -12.04 -8.53 18.00
C VAL A 70 -13.30 -9.38 17.89
N ASN A 71 -13.13 -10.69 17.68
CA ASN A 71 -14.24 -11.62 17.51
C ASN A 71 -14.55 -12.37 18.80
N GLN A 72 -13.56 -13.06 19.35
CA GLN A 72 -13.72 -13.92 20.51
C GLN A 72 -12.59 -13.69 21.49
N TRP A 73 -12.90 -13.92 22.76
CA TRP A 73 -11.91 -14.01 23.80
C TRP A 73 -12.26 -15.19 24.72
N LYS A 74 -11.23 -15.78 25.28
CA LYS A 74 -11.35 -16.82 26.29
C LYS A 74 -10.38 -16.48 27.42
N SER A 75 -10.81 -16.65 28.64
CA SER A 75 -9.95 -16.57 29.81
C SER A 75 -10.07 -17.88 30.58
N ASP A 76 -8.94 -18.47 30.86
CA ASP A 76 -8.78 -19.68 31.67
C ASP A 76 -7.80 -19.41 32.80
N LYS A 77 -7.66 -20.37 33.74
CA LYS A 77 -6.71 -20.23 34.86
C LYS A 77 -5.26 -20.14 34.40
N ASP A 78 -4.95 -20.78 33.27
CA ASP A 78 -3.58 -20.94 32.78
C ASP A 78 -3.24 -20.06 31.60
N TYR A 79 -4.21 -19.63 30.78
CA TYR A 79 -4.01 -18.75 29.65
C TYR A 79 -5.27 -17.99 29.26
N SER A 80 -5.08 -16.87 28.62
CA SER A 80 -6.13 -16.10 27.99
C SER A 80 -5.92 -16.06 26.48
N GLN A 81 -7.00 -16.06 25.72
CA GLN A 81 -6.96 -16.06 24.27
C GLN A 81 -7.80 -14.91 23.73
N ILE A 82 -7.31 -14.27 22.67
CA ILE A 82 -8.06 -13.29 21.89
C ILE A 82 -7.96 -13.63 20.40
N VAL A 83 -9.09 -13.55 19.70
CA VAL A 83 -9.16 -13.74 18.25
C VAL A 83 -9.47 -12.43 17.59
N ILE A 84 -8.60 -12.00 16.69
CA ILE A 84 -8.71 -10.77 15.91
C ILE A 84 -9.00 -11.16 14.47
N ASN A 85 -10.18 -10.80 13.98
CA ASN A 85 -10.54 -10.94 12.59
C ASN A 85 -10.01 -9.76 11.79
N TYR A 86 -9.63 -10.02 10.56
CA TYR A 86 -9.23 -9.00 9.61
C TYR A 86 -10.00 -9.10 8.30
N ASN A 87 -10.24 -7.95 7.70
CA ASN A 87 -10.71 -7.77 6.33
C ASN A 87 -9.81 -6.72 5.70
N VAL A 88 -8.82 -7.17 4.94
CA VAL A 88 -7.77 -6.33 4.34
C VAL A 88 -7.84 -6.37 2.82
N GLY A 89 -7.27 -5.37 2.17
CA GLY A 89 -7.18 -5.35 0.72
C GLY A 89 -6.47 -6.58 0.15
N PRO A 90 -6.70 -6.90 -1.14
CA PRO A 90 -6.13 -8.10 -1.76
C PRO A 90 -4.60 -8.04 -1.87
N TYR A 91 -4.05 -6.85 -1.96
CA TYR A 91 -2.62 -6.63 -2.13
C TYR A 91 -1.96 -6.23 -0.82
N LYS A 92 -0.83 -6.86 -0.50
CA LYS A 92 0.13 -6.30 0.43
C LYS A 92 0.87 -5.14 -0.23
N LYS A 93 1.01 -4.04 0.49
CA LYS A 93 1.58 -2.78 -0.01
C LYS A 93 2.99 -2.59 0.51
N GLU A 94 3.89 -2.08 -0.32
CA GLU A 94 5.26 -1.74 0.10
C GLU A 94 5.25 -0.64 1.18
N ILE A 95 6.08 -0.81 2.22
CA ILE A 95 6.25 0.20 3.29
C ILE A 95 6.95 1.43 2.73
N ASN A 96 7.95 1.22 1.87
CA ASN A 96 8.70 2.31 1.25
C ASN A 96 8.01 2.73 -0.05
N ASN A 97 7.49 3.96 -0.09
CA ASN A 97 7.10 4.57 -1.34
C ASN A 97 8.34 5.14 -2.06
N THR A 98 8.20 5.40 -3.35
CA THR A 98 9.30 5.91 -4.19
C THR A 98 9.80 7.31 -3.83
N GLY A 99 9.08 8.04 -2.98
CA GLY A 99 9.42 9.39 -2.51
C GLY A 99 10.11 9.42 -1.14
N SER A 100 10.13 8.30 -0.39
CA SER A 100 10.82 8.20 0.90
C SER A 100 12.31 7.92 0.70
N ASP A 101 13.10 8.20 1.74
CA ASP A 101 14.49 7.78 1.77
C ASP A 101 14.54 6.25 1.80
N TRP A 102 15.41 5.69 0.97
CA TRP A 102 15.52 4.25 0.82
C TRP A 102 16.12 3.60 2.07
N LEU A 103 15.40 2.62 2.61
CA LEU A 103 15.85 1.85 3.76
C LEU A 103 16.34 0.49 3.29
N TRP A 104 17.57 0.13 3.66
CA TRP A 104 18.19 -1.13 3.28
C TRP A 104 17.60 -2.34 4.00
N ASP A 105 17.27 -2.19 5.29
CA ASP A 105 16.82 -3.30 6.14
C ASP A 105 15.54 -4.00 5.67
N PRO A 106 14.46 -3.30 5.24
CA PRO A 106 13.26 -3.96 4.76
C PRO A 106 13.28 -4.31 3.28
N PHE A 107 14.38 -4.01 2.54
CA PHE A 107 14.43 -4.22 1.10
C PHE A 107 14.73 -5.67 0.74
N ASN A 108 13.84 -6.28 -0.07
CA ASN A 108 14.05 -7.61 -0.61
C ASN A 108 14.83 -7.52 -1.94
N PHE A 109 16.09 -7.99 -1.93
CA PHE A 109 16.97 -7.93 -3.12
C PHE A 109 16.59 -8.89 -4.25
N GLU A 110 15.76 -9.90 -3.98
CA GLU A 110 15.31 -10.85 -5.01
C GLU A 110 14.08 -10.35 -5.76
N THR A 111 13.19 -9.65 -5.07
CA THR A 111 11.88 -9.26 -5.62
C THR A 111 11.59 -7.77 -5.54
N GLY A 112 12.39 -7.00 -4.80
CA GLY A 112 12.19 -5.57 -4.62
C GLY A 112 12.51 -4.78 -5.89
N ILE A 113 11.71 -3.75 -6.19
CA ILE A 113 11.94 -2.83 -7.30
C ILE A 113 12.60 -1.57 -6.74
N ILE A 114 13.80 -1.24 -7.25
CA ILE A 114 14.49 0.01 -6.89
C ILE A 114 13.86 1.14 -7.69
N ARG A 115 13.21 2.06 -7.00
CA ARG A 115 12.56 3.23 -7.60
C ARG A 115 13.20 4.49 -7.03
N ASN A 116 13.91 5.24 -7.87
CA ASN A 116 14.49 6.52 -7.46
C ASN A 116 13.96 7.64 -8.37
N TYR A 117 12.78 8.14 -8.05
CA TYR A 117 12.12 9.19 -8.80
C TYR A 117 12.01 10.50 -8.00
N LYS A 118 13.03 10.78 -7.16
CA LYS A 118 13.06 11.96 -6.27
C LYS A 118 13.86 13.10 -6.90
N ASN A 119 13.29 14.29 -6.89
CA ASN A 119 13.94 15.53 -7.32
C ASN A 119 14.53 15.50 -8.74
N LEU A 120 13.84 14.85 -9.67
CA LEU A 120 14.26 14.79 -11.06
C LEU A 120 14.13 16.17 -11.72
N SER A 121 15.21 16.63 -12.34
CA SER A 121 15.27 17.95 -12.98
C SER A 121 14.59 17.93 -14.34
N VAL A 122 13.63 18.83 -14.55
CA VAL A 122 12.96 19.08 -15.83
C VAL A 122 13.40 20.45 -16.32
N LEU A 123 14.17 20.50 -17.40
CA LEU A 123 14.66 21.77 -17.98
C LEU A 123 13.79 22.26 -19.14
N THR A 124 13.29 21.36 -19.95
CA THR A 124 12.33 21.60 -21.04
C THR A 124 11.40 20.43 -21.16
N SER A 125 11.96 19.22 -21.25
CA SER A 125 11.25 17.95 -21.27
C SER A 125 12.08 16.87 -20.59
N LEU A 126 11.40 15.93 -19.91
CA LEU A 126 12.00 14.78 -19.27
C LEU A 126 11.09 13.57 -19.44
N THR A 127 11.62 12.50 -19.98
CA THR A 127 10.91 11.21 -20.02
C THR A 127 11.36 10.36 -18.84
N VAL A 128 10.38 9.88 -18.07
CA VAL A 128 10.60 9.00 -16.91
C VAL A 128 9.82 7.70 -17.13
N VAL A 129 10.54 6.59 -17.05
CA VAL A 129 9.91 5.26 -17.04
C VAL A 129 9.72 4.86 -15.58
N VAL A 130 8.47 4.69 -15.19
CA VAL A 130 8.09 4.28 -13.83
C VAL A 130 7.70 2.81 -13.84
N GLU A 131 8.41 2.01 -13.08
CA GLU A 131 8.10 0.59 -12.91
C GLU A 131 6.92 0.41 -11.97
N GLY A 132 5.80 -0.08 -12.50
CA GLY A 132 4.60 -0.43 -11.75
C GLY A 132 4.65 -1.86 -11.22
N ASP A 133 3.92 -2.14 -10.16
CA ASP A 133 3.80 -3.47 -9.56
C ASP A 133 2.48 -4.14 -9.96
N MET A 134 2.18 -5.30 -9.38
CA MET A 134 0.94 -6.05 -9.69
C MET A 134 -0.33 -5.28 -9.40
N MET A 135 -0.32 -4.43 -8.37
CA MET A 135 -1.41 -3.54 -8.02
C MET A 135 -1.37 -2.29 -8.90
N ASP A 136 -2.44 -2.04 -9.64
CA ASP A 136 -2.63 -0.75 -10.31
C ASP A 136 -2.63 0.39 -9.30
N SER A 137 -1.90 1.48 -9.57
CA SER A 137 -1.73 2.56 -8.62
C SER A 137 -1.78 3.93 -9.30
N VAL A 138 -2.33 4.91 -8.61
CA VAL A 138 -2.32 6.31 -9.04
C VAL A 138 -1.17 7.01 -8.30
N PRO A 139 -0.13 7.49 -9.01
CA PRO A 139 1.01 8.12 -8.36
C PRO A 139 0.66 9.53 -7.85
N VAL A 140 1.38 9.96 -6.83
CA VAL A 140 1.42 11.37 -6.43
C VAL A 140 2.62 12.01 -7.09
N ILE A 141 2.39 13.05 -7.90
CA ILE A 141 3.43 13.80 -8.60
C ILE A 141 3.63 15.12 -7.88
N ILE A 142 4.79 15.30 -7.27
CA ILE A 142 5.15 16.53 -6.56
C ILE A 142 5.97 17.41 -7.52
N ALA A 143 5.42 18.57 -7.91
CA ALA A 143 6.07 19.52 -8.77
C ALA A 143 6.59 20.74 -7.99
N SER A 144 7.82 21.18 -8.25
CA SER A 144 8.41 22.34 -7.57
C SER A 144 7.88 23.69 -8.07
N ALA A 145 7.31 23.72 -9.27
CA ALA A 145 6.78 24.92 -9.91
C ALA A 145 5.41 24.68 -10.54
N SER A 146 4.61 25.74 -10.65
CA SER A 146 3.36 25.72 -11.40
C SER A 146 3.65 25.83 -12.91
N GLY A 147 2.69 25.37 -13.74
CA GLY A 147 2.80 25.42 -15.20
C GLY A 147 3.62 24.29 -15.83
N MET A 148 4.09 23.36 -15.02
CA MET A 148 4.61 22.09 -15.50
C MET A 148 3.47 21.21 -16.00
N GLN A 149 3.77 20.26 -16.86
CA GLN A 149 2.81 19.34 -17.44
C GLN A 149 3.36 17.91 -17.39
N VAL A 150 2.46 16.95 -17.37
CA VAL A 150 2.77 15.52 -17.54
C VAL A 150 1.90 14.94 -18.64
N THR A 151 2.50 14.20 -19.55
CA THR A 151 1.83 13.44 -20.59
C THR A 151 1.93 11.95 -20.26
N TYR A 152 0.79 11.28 -20.25
CA TYR A 152 0.66 9.85 -20.05
C TYR A 152 -0.35 9.28 -21.05
N GLU A 153 -0.01 8.20 -21.75
CA GLU A 153 -0.84 7.56 -22.77
C GLU A 153 -1.44 8.57 -23.80
N GLY A 154 -0.62 9.54 -24.23
CA GLY A 154 -1.00 10.55 -25.21
C GLY A 154 -1.90 11.67 -24.68
N LYS A 155 -2.24 11.68 -23.38
CA LYS A 155 -3.03 12.76 -22.74
C LYS A 155 -2.12 13.61 -21.86
N THR A 156 -2.28 14.94 -21.97
CA THR A 156 -1.48 15.91 -21.20
C THR A 156 -2.30 16.52 -20.08
N TYR A 157 -1.71 16.56 -18.89
CA TYR A 157 -2.28 17.12 -17.67
C TYR A 157 -1.41 18.23 -17.12
N SER A 158 -2.01 19.30 -16.64
CA SER A 158 -1.29 20.41 -15.99
C SER A 158 -0.99 20.08 -14.54
N LEU A 159 0.21 20.44 -14.08
CA LEU A 159 0.64 20.28 -12.71
C LEU A 159 0.63 21.63 -11.97
N SER A 160 0.07 21.63 -10.78
CA SER A 160 0.21 22.72 -9.81
C SER A 160 1.47 22.52 -8.98
N LYS A 161 2.03 23.61 -8.44
CA LYS A 161 3.11 23.50 -7.46
C LYS A 161 2.65 22.68 -6.24
N GLY A 162 3.47 21.71 -5.82
CA GLY A 162 3.16 20.77 -4.73
C GLY A 162 2.65 19.42 -5.25
N ALA A 163 1.89 18.72 -4.42
CA ALA A 163 1.39 17.39 -4.71
C ALA A 163 0.19 17.41 -5.67
N ASN A 164 0.25 16.58 -6.70
CA ASN A 164 -0.80 16.40 -7.71
C ASN A 164 -1.17 14.92 -7.77
N THR A 165 -2.44 14.61 -7.56
CA THR A 165 -3.00 13.27 -7.76
C THR A 165 -3.97 13.32 -8.92
N ILE A 166 -3.63 12.66 -10.03
CA ILE A 166 -4.40 12.67 -11.26
C ILE A 166 -4.98 11.27 -11.46
N PRO A 167 -6.29 11.03 -11.21
CA PRO A 167 -6.89 9.69 -11.24
C PRO A 167 -6.80 8.99 -12.61
N GLN A 168 -6.58 9.75 -13.68
CA GLN A 168 -6.44 9.23 -15.04
C GLN A 168 -5.04 8.68 -15.33
N ILE A 169 -4.05 8.99 -14.49
CA ILE A 169 -2.70 8.42 -14.57
C ILE A 169 -2.69 7.18 -13.68
N VAL A 170 -2.93 6.03 -14.28
CA VAL A 170 -2.91 4.74 -13.58
C VAL A 170 -1.67 3.98 -14.03
N LEU A 171 -0.76 3.77 -13.12
CA LEU A 171 0.43 2.95 -13.36
C LEU A 171 0.05 1.47 -13.28
N HIS A 172 0.35 0.76 -14.34
CA HIS A 172 0.11 -0.67 -14.48
C HIS A 172 1.39 -1.46 -14.23
N SER A 173 1.25 -2.76 -14.04
CA SER A 173 2.41 -3.66 -13.92
C SER A 173 3.35 -3.52 -15.11
N GLY A 174 4.65 -3.40 -14.83
CA GLY A 174 5.71 -3.16 -15.80
C GLY A 174 5.98 -1.68 -16.07
N GLU A 175 6.54 -1.37 -17.21
CA GLU A 175 7.02 -0.04 -17.58
C GLU A 175 5.86 0.91 -17.93
N ASN A 176 5.84 2.07 -17.25
CA ASN A 176 4.90 3.16 -17.53
C ASN A 176 5.69 4.42 -17.87
N THR A 177 5.49 4.96 -19.06
CA THR A 177 6.22 6.12 -19.54
C THR A 177 5.45 7.40 -19.24
N LEU A 178 6.04 8.29 -18.44
CA LEU A 178 5.55 9.64 -18.18
C LEU A 178 6.50 10.65 -18.84
N ILE A 179 5.95 11.61 -19.57
CA ILE A 179 6.72 12.68 -20.22
C ILE A 179 6.36 13.98 -19.52
N PHE A 180 7.33 14.59 -18.86
CA PHE A 180 7.20 15.88 -18.19
C PHE A 180 7.67 17.00 -19.08
N ALA A 181 6.99 18.16 -19.04
CA ALA A 181 7.37 19.38 -19.73
C ALA A 181 7.31 20.57 -18.78
N GLY A 182 8.19 21.56 -18.99
CA GLY A 182 8.30 22.77 -18.18
C GLY A 182 9.68 22.96 -17.58
N GLN A 183 9.76 23.77 -16.52
CA GLN A 183 11.01 24.03 -15.78
C GLN A 183 10.79 23.84 -14.29
N GLY A 184 11.62 23.01 -13.67
CA GLY A 184 11.55 22.71 -12.24
C GLY A 184 12.06 21.33 -11.92
N THR A 185 11.67 20.84 -10.76
CA THR A 185 11.92 19.44 -10.35
C THR A 185 10.61 18.72 -10.09
N ILE A 186 10.62 17.42 -10.30
CA ILE A 186 9.49 16.54 -9.98
C ILE A 186 9.96 15.40 -9.09
N THR A 187 9.06 14.96 -8.23
CA THR A 187 9.17 13.69 -7.47
C THR A 187 7.93 12.87 -7.74
N ILE A 188 8.10 11.59 -8.02
CA ILE A 188 6.98 10.68 -8.23
C ILE A 188 6.93 9.72 -7.06
N GLU A 189 5.85 9.77 -6.29
CA GLU A 189 5.58 8.84 -5.19
C GLU A 189 4.58 7.79 -5.66
N ASN A 190 4.97 6.54 -5.60
CA ASN A 190 4.14 5.42 -5.96
C ASN A 190 4.31 4.29 -4.93
N ILE A 191 3.22 3.65 -4.57
CA ILE A 191 3.21 2.50 -3.66
C ILE A 191 2.94 1.26 -4.50
N GLY A 192 3.91 0.37 -4.54
CA GLY A 192 3.76 -0.96 -5.13
C GLY A 192 2.88 -1.86 -4.26
N GLY A 193 2.27 -2.86 -4.88
CA GLY A 193 1.48 -3.86 -4.17
C GLY A 193 1.49 -5.20 -4.89
N ARG A 194 1.54 -6.28 -4.09
CA ARG A 194 1.60 -7.68 -4.54
C ARG A 194 0.54 -8.53 -3.84
N LEU A 195 0.16 -9.60 -4.50
CA LEU A 195 -0.73 -10.62 -3.91
C LEU A 195 -0.06 -11.41 -2.81
#